data_e5fed4b518a5c56790f30a1d6c6fe487
#
_entry.id   e5fed4b518a5c56790f30a1d6c6fe487
#
_cell.length_a   1.000
_cell.length_b   1.000
_cell.length_c   1.000
_cell.angle_alpha   90.00
_cell.angle_beta   90.00
_cell.angle_gamma   90.00
#
_symmetry.space_group_name_H-M   'P 1'
#
loop_
_entity.id
_entity.type
_entity.pdbx_description
1 polymer ?
#
loop_
_entity_poly.entity_id
_entity_poly.type
_entity_poly.pdbx_seq_one_letter_code
_entity_poly.pdbx_strand_id
1 'polypeptide(L)'
;IGLIDNWDNHEKVPFEKLLRKFFLNTCEKFITMSDNVGRQVEKSTDKKVLSLFHPINLNLPKPMDKKIAKVNLGLSDKTYICFVGLIRKYKGLETLIRSMKFISRDDIKLIIAGEFYEPVDRYLSLISDLDLNDKIIIDNKFLDSKMIRDYICASDLIIQPYIKASQSGITPLCYFYETPSVVSNIEGLKEVIHRDKSGAIFKETPESLSNVILESLDEDKLKSYKQNIKKSKTKYSWSSFVKELQKL
;
A
#
# COMPACT_ATOMS: atom_id res chain seq x y z
N ILE A 1 -15.01 -20.14 13.97
CA ILE A 1 -14.39 -18.81 13.80
C ILE A 1 -14.39 -18.48 12.31
N GLY A 2 -14.80 -17.25 11.95
CA GLY A 2 -14.73 -16.73 10.59
C GLY A 2 -13.60 -15.71 10.46
N LEU A 3 -12.74 -15.85 9.44
CA LEU A 3 -11.72 -14.86 9.10
C LEU A 3 -12.22 -13.99 7.94
N ILE A 4 -12.17 -12.67 8.11
CA ILE A 4 -12.66 -11.69 7.14
C ILE A 4 -11.54 -10.75 6.77
N ASP A 5 -11.11 -10.85 5.52
CA ASP A 5 -10.09 -9.98 4.94
C ASP A 5 -10.71 -8.69 4.36
N ASN A 6 -11.81 -8.84 3.63
CA ASN A 6 -12.58 -7.75 3.05
C ASN A 6 -14.06 -7.93 3.37
N TRP A 7 -14.77 -6.85 3.75
CA TRP A 7 -16.21 -6.89 3.97
C TRP A 7 -16.98 -6.50 2.72
N ASP A 8 -16.56 -5.44 2.06
CA ASP A 8 -17.13 -5.02 0.78
C ASP A 8 -16.21 -5.42 -0.37
N ASN A 9 -16.74 -6.18 -1.32
CA ASN A 9 -16.00 -6.54 -2.52
C ASN A 9 -15.71 -5.31 -3.37
N HIS A 10 -14.51 -5.23 -3.93
CA HIS A 10 -14.12 -4.17 -4.86
C HIS A 10 -14.81 -4.33 -6.23
N GLU A 11 -15.29 -5.54 -6.51
CA GLU A 11 -16.02 -5.93 -7.73
C GLU A 11 -17.37 -6.55 -7.33
N LYS A 12 -18.39 -6.40 -8.17
CA LYS A 12 -19.73 -6.95 -7.90
C LYS A 12 -19.69 -8.47 -7.96
N VAL A 13 -20.11 -9.14 -6.88
CA VAL A 13 -20.24 -10.59 -6.81
C VAL A 13 -21.73 -10.97 -6.75
N PRO A 14 -22.20 -11.89 -7.62
CA PRO A 14 -23.58 -12.37 -7.54
C PRO A 14 -23.87 -12.98 -6.16
N PHE A 15 -25.09 -12.75 -5.65
CA PHE A 15 -25.56 -13.30 -4.37
C PHE A 15 -24.74 -12.90 -3.12
N GLU A 16 -23.90 -11.89 -3.20
CA GLU A 16 -23.01 -11.46 -2.11
C GLU A 16 -23.75 -11.31 -0.77
N LYS A 17 -24.91 -10.64 -0.75
CA LYS A 17 -25.70 -10.44 0.48
C LYS A 17 -26.15 -11.75 1.11
N LEU A 18 -26.56 -12.71 0.29
CA LEU A 18 -27.01 -14.03 0.77
C LEU A 18 -25.85 -14.84 1.34
N LEU A 19 -24.73 -14.89 0.63
CA LEU A 19 -23.51 -15.57 1.07
C LEU A 19 -22.97 -14.95 2.36
N ARG A 20 -22.97 -13.63 2.47
CA ARG A 20 -22.56 -12.90 3.68
C ARG A 20 -23.45 -13.24 4.87
N LYS A 21 -24.78 -13.27 4.69
CA LYS A 21 -25.72 -13.67 5.74
C LYS A 21 -25.50 -15.11 6.19
N PHE A 22 -25.31 -16.03 5.23
CA PHE A 22 -25.00 -17.43 5.53
C PHE A 22 -23.71 -17.55 6.35
N PHE A 23 -22.63 -16.88 5.91
CA PHE A 23 -21.34 -16.87 6.60
C PHE A 23 -21.45 -16.33 8.03
N LEU A 24 -22.17 -15.20 8.22
CA LEU A 24 -22.42 -14.63 9.54
C LEU A 24 -23.17 -15.59 10.47
N ASN A 25 -24.14 -16.35 9.94
CA ASN A 25 -24.91 -17.30 10.74
C ASN A 25 -24.10 -18.55 11.13
N THR A 26 -23.18 -18.97 10.28
CA THR A 26 -22.41 -20.22 10.46
C THR A 26 -21.28 -20.08 11.47
N CYS A 27 -20.69 -18.88 11.60
CA CYS A 27 -19.58 -18.64 12.51
C CYS A 27 -20.06 -18.03 13.84
N GLU A 28 -19.43 -18.42 14.95
CA GLU A 28 -19.74 -17.89 16.30
C GLU A 28 -18.96 -16.62 16.64
N LYS A 29 -17.75 -16.50 16.09
CA LYS A 29 -16.83 -15.39 16.31
C LYS A 29 -16.14 -15.02 15.03
N PHE A 30 -15.70 -13.77 14.90
CA PHE A 30 -15.06 -13.26 13.70
C PHE A 30 -13.71 -12.62 14.02
N ILE A 31 -12.80 -12.76 13.09
CA ILE A 31 -11.50 -12.07 13.06
C ILE A 31 -11.47 -11.25 11.78
N THR A 32 -11.08 -9.99 11.90
CA THR A 32 -10.86 -9.11 10.73
C THR A 32 -9.41 -8.69 10.65
N MET A 33 -8.95 -8.41 9.42
CA MET A 33 -7.53 -8.10 9.15
C MET A 33 -7.26 -6.58 9.17
N SER A 34 -8.25 -5.77 9.56
CA SER A 34 -8.11 -4.32 9.78
C SER A 34 -9.25 -3.82 10.67
N ASP A 35 -9.00 -2.71 11.38
CA ASP A 35 -10.00 -2.05 12.21
C ASP A 35 -11.19 -1.55 11.37
N ASN A 36 -10.92 -1.08 10.14
CA ASN A 36 -11.96 -0.66 9.20
C ASN A 36 -12.93 -1.79 8.86
N VAL A 37 -12.41 -2.97 8.53
CA VAL A 37 -13.24 -4.17 8.24
C VAL A 37 -13.97 -4.60 9.51
N GLY A 38 -13.32 -4.54 10.68
CA GLY A 38 -13.94 -4.87 11.97
C GLY A 38 -15.19 -4.04 12.22
N ARG A 39 -15.10 -2.72 12.13
CA ARG A 39 -16.24 -1.81 12.29
C ARG A 39 -17.38 -2.07 11.30
N GLN A 40 -17.08 -2.52 10.08
CA GLN A 40 -18.11 -2.88 9.10
C GLN A 40 -18.82 -4.18 9.48
N VAL A 41 -18.08 -5.17 9.94
CA VAL A 41 -18.65 -6.46 10.41
C VAL A 41 -19.51 -6.28 11.65
N GLU A 42 -19.04 -5.50 12.65
CA GLU A 42 -19.76 -5.18 13.90
C GLU A 42 -21.15 -4.56 13.63
N LYS A 43 -21.29 -3.76 12.56
CA LYS A 43 -22.61 -3.21 12.14
C LYS A 43 -23.56 -4.26 11.60
N SER A 44 -23.09 -5.47 11.31
CA SER A 44 -23.85 -6.52 10.64
C SER A 44 -24.10 -7.77 11.50
N THR A 45 -23.54 -7.82 12.71
CA THR A 45 -23.70 -8.93 13.66
C THR A 45 -23.43 -8.47 15.11
N ASP A 46 -24.15 -9.09 16.06
CA ASP A 46 -23.92 -8.93 17.49
C ASP A 46 -22.88 -9.91 18.04
N LYS A 47 -22.31 -10.75 17.18
CA LYS A 47 -21.30 -11.74 17.58
C LYS A 47 -19.94 -11.05 17.81
N LYS A 48 -19.09 -11.69 18.60
CA LYS A 48 -17.77 -11.17 18.93
C LYS A 48 -16.91 -11.01 17.67
N VAL A 49 -16.42 -9.80 17.44
CA VAL A 49 -15.48 -9.46 16.37
C VAL A 49 -14.15 -9.04 16.98
N LEU A 50 -13.07 -9.65 16.57
CA LEU A 50 -11.71 -9.27 16.95
C LEU A 50 -11.02 -8.65 15.75
N SER A 51 -10.79 -7.35 15.81
CA SER A 51 -10.01 -6.63 14.79
C SER A 51 -8.52 -6.83 15.04
N LEU A 52 -7.84 -7.40 14.07
CA LEU A 52 -6.40 -7.59 14.07
C LEU A 52 -5.76 -6.78 12.93
N PHE A 53 -4.62 -7.21 12.48
CA PHE A 53 -3.85 -6.58 11.40
C PHE A 53 -3.42 -7.65 10.40
N HIS A 54 -3.05 -7.23 9.21
CA HIS A 54 -2.41 -8.11 8.23
C HIS A 54 -0.95 -8.35 8.65
N PRO A 55 -0.60 -9.58 9.11
CA PRO A 55 0.75 -9.83 9.59
C PRO A 55 1.76 -9.85 8.44
N ILE A 56 3.00 -9.48 8.75
CA ILE A 56 4.11 -9.52 7.79
C ILE A 56 4.41 -10.97 7.44
N ASN A 57 4.49 -11.29 6.14
CA ASN A 57 4.77 -12.64 5.67
C ASN A 57 6.18 -13.11 6.13
N LEU A 58 6.27 -14.34 6.63
CA LEU A 58 7.52 -14.92 7.14
C LEU A 58 8.51 -15.29 6.04
N ASN A 59 8.03 -15.55 4.82
CA ASN A 59 8.84 -16.05 3.70
C ASN A 59 9.31 -14.93 2.74
N LEU A 60 9.33 -13.70 3.21
CA LEU A 60 9.84 -12.58 2.41
C LEU A 60 11.37 -12.66 2.27
N PRO A 61 11.93 -12.34 1.09
CA PRO A 61 13.35 -12.15 0.93
C PRO A 61 13.88 -11.11 1.90
N LYS A 62 15.09 -11.32 2.43
CA LYS A 62 15.70 -10.39 3.38
C LYS A 62 15.80 -8.97 2.79
N PRO A 63 15.61 -7.92 3.60
CA PRO A 63 15.88 -6.55 3.18
C PRO A 63 17.29 -6.41 2.60
N MET A 64 17.45 -5.48 1.67
CA MET A 64 18.76 -5.19 1.08
C MET A 64 19.06 -3.70 1.11
N ASP A 65 20.33 -3.38 0.95
CA ASP A 65 20.80 -2.01 0.85
C ASP A 65 20.18 -1.32 -0.38
N LYS A 66 19.82 -0.04 -0.23
CA LYS A 66 19.18 0.75 -1.28
C LYS A 66 20.03 0.90 -2.54
N LYS A 67 21.35 1.06 -2.38
CA LYS A 67 22.27 1.19 -3.53
C LYS A 67 22.34 -0.13 -4.30
N ILE A 68 22.39 -1.27 -3.58
CA ILE A 68 22.36 -2.60 -4.21
C ILE A 68 21.04 -2.81 -4.95
N ALA A 69 19.92 -2.45 -4.35
CA ALA A 69 18.60 -2.56 -4.99
C ALA A 69 18.52 -1.69 -6.26
N LYS A 70 19.04 -0.46 -6.24
CA LYS A 70 19.13 0.40 -7.43
C LYS A 70 19.98 -0.25 -8.54
N VAL A 71 21.14 -0.81 -8.19
CA VAL A 71 22.00 -1.52 -9.16
C VAL A 71 21.27 -2.71 -9.80
N ASN A 72 20.59 -3.53 -8.99
CA ASN A 72 19.82 -4.68 -9.49
C ASN A 72 18.75 -4.28 -10.51
N LEU A 73 18.19 -3.09 -10.36
CA LEU A 73 17.14 -2.55 -11.23
C LEU A 73 17.69 -1.66 -12.39
N GLY A 74 19.01 -1.51 -12.49
CA GLY A 74 19.63 -0.63 -13.49
C GLY A 74 19.32 0.86 -13.30
N LEU A 75 19.02 1.27 -12.07
CA LEU A 75 18.63 2.63 -11.72
C LEU A 75 19.86 3.49 -11.38
N SER A 76 19.83 4.74 -11.81
CA SER A 76 20.83 5.76 -11.47
C SER A 76 20.71 6.25 -10.02
N ASP A 77 21.64 7.09 -9.59
CA ASP A 77 21.58 7.69 -8.24
C ASP A 77 20.66 8.91 -8.21
N LYS A 78 19.35 8.65 -8.27
CA LYS A 78 18.25 9.63 -8.16
C LYS A 78 17.34 9.28 -7.00
N THR A 79 16.43 10.19 -6.67
CA THR A 79 15.33 9.97 -5.74
C THR A 79 14.21 9.20 -6.44
N TYR A 80 13.78 8.07 -5.89
CA TYR A 80 12.72 7.26 -6.48
C TYR A 80 11.51 7.18 -5.56
N ILE A 81 10.34 7.49 -6.12
CA ILE A 81 9.06 7.12 -5.55
C ILE A 81 8.49 5.96 -6.36
N CYS A 82 7.80 5.03 -5.72
CA CYS A 82 7.35 3.82 -6.41
C CYS A 82 5.88 3.50 -6.14
N PHE A 83 5.19 3.11 -7.19
CA PHE A 83 3.92 2.41 -7.16
C PHE A 83 4.19 0.95 -7.54
N VAL A 84 3.95 0.02 -6.63
CA VAL A 84 4.30 -1.40 -6.82
C VAL A 84 3.10 -2.32 -6.60
N GLY A 85 3.01 -3.38 -7.40
CA GLY A 85 1.99 -4.44 -7.33
C GLY A 85 1.00 -4.41 -8.48
N LEU A 86 -0.04 -5.26 -8.44
CA LEU A 86 -1.04 -5.35 -9.51
C LEU A 86 -1.69 -4.00 -9.78
N ILE A 87 -1.69 -3.55 -11.03
CA ILE A 87 -2.27 -2.28 -11.45
C ILE A 87 -3.74 -2.49 -11.81
N ARG A 88 -4.63 -1.90 -10.99
CA ARG A 88 -6.09 -1.91 -11.15
C ARG A 88 -6.65 -0.51 -10.95
N LYS A 89 -7.76 -0.19 -11.58
CA LYS A 89 -8.39 1.13 -11.58
C LYS A 89 -8.57 1.72 -10.17
N TYR A 90 -9.02 0.91 -9.21
CA TYR A 90 -9.27 1.37 -7.85
C TYR A 90 -8.00 1.79 -7.10
N LYS A 91 -6.81 1.42 -7.59
CA LYS A 91 -5.53 1.81 -7.00
C LYS A 91 -5.07 3.21 -7.39
N GLY A 92 -5.81 3.93 -8.25
CA GLY A 92 -5.65 5.36 -8.47
C GLY A 92 -4.35 5.78 -9.13
N LEU A 93 -3.71 4.92 -9.94
CA LEU A 93 -2.45 5.22 -10.61
C LEU A 93 -2.52 6.52 -11.44
N GLU A 94 -3.67 6.82 -12.04
CA GLU A 94 -3.86 8.06 -12.81
C GLU A 94 -3.62 9.32 -11.95
N THR A 95 -4.09 9.34 -10.72
CA THR A 95 -3.86 10.47 -9.78
C THR A 95 -2.36 10.66 -9.52
N LEU A 96 -1.62 9.56 -9.37
CA LEU A 96 -0.17 9.62 -9.16
C LEU A 96 0.57 10.13 -10.41
N ILE A 97 0.23 9.65 -11.61
CA ILE A 97 0.82 10.15 -12.85
C ILE A 97 0.58 11.65 -12.99
N ARG A 98 -0.67 12.11 -12.78
CA ARG A 98 -1.00 13.54 -12.86
C ARG A 98 -0.26 14.37 -11.79
N SER A 99 0.01 13.81 -10.61
CA SER A 99 0.75 14.50 -9.56
C SER A 99 2.20 14.80 -9.95
N MET A 100 2.81 13.97 -10.80
CA MET A 100 4.18 14.18 -11.28
C MET A 100 4.35 15.48 -12.08
N LYS A 101 3.27 16.01 -12.69
CA LYS A 101 3.30 17.30 -13.38
C LYS A 101 3.60 18.47 -12.44
N PHE A 102 3.23 18.37 -11.18
CA PHE A 102 3.44 19.40 -10.16
C PHE A 102 4.79 19.25 -9.43
N ILE A 103 5.57 18.21 -9.75
CA ILE A 103 6.91 17.98 -9.19
C ILE A 103 7.94 18.54 -10.19
N SER A 104 8.46 19.73 -9.90
CA SER A 104 9.46 20.41 -10.75
C SER A 104 10.89 19.87 -10.58
N ARG A 105 11.16 19.06 -9.56
CA ARG A 105 12.48 18.47 -9.29
C ARG A 105 12.78 17.36 -10.30
N ASP A 106 13.86 17.48 -11.07
CA ASP A 106 14.26 16.52 -12.11
C ASP A 106 15.01 15.30 -11.57
N ASP A 107 15.47 15.38 -10.33
CA ASP A 107 16.09 14.27 -9.61
C ASP A 107 15.05 13.25 -9.06
N ILE A 108 13.76 13.61 -9.02
CA ILE A 108 12.69 12.70 -8.59
C ILE A 108 12.12 11.96 -9.77
N LYS A 109 12.13 10.62 -9.69
CA LYS A 109 11.55 9.72 -10.69
C LYS A 109 10.47 8.85 -10.07
N LEU A 110 9.42 8.57 -10.84
CA LEU A 110 8.37 7.62 -10.48
C LEU A 110 8.65 6.26 -11.14
N ILE A 111 8.65 5.20 -10.36
CA ILE A 111 8.63 3.82 -10.85
C ILE A 111 7.21 3.29 -10.70
N ILE A 112 6.66 2.75 -11.79
CA ILE A 112 5.40 2.00 -11.82
C ILE A 112 5.76 0.56 -12.15
N ALA A 113 5.71 -0.32 -11.16
CA ALA A 113 6.16 -1.70 -11.29
C ALA A 113 5.04 -2.68 -10.94
N GLY A 114 4.69 -3.56 -11.89
CA GLY A 114 3.69 -4.60 -11.71
C GLY A 114 2.86 -4.89 -12.95
N GLU A 115 2.08 -5.95 -12.87
CA GLU A 115 1.23 -6.39 -13.96
C GLU A 115 -0.03 -5.52 -14.08
N PHE A 116 -0.31 -5.06 -15.29
CA PHE A 116 -1.49 -4.26 -15.60
C PHE A 116 -2.69 -5.18 -15.90
N TYR A 117 -3.77 -5.00 -15.12
CA TYR A 117 -5.08 -5.64 -15.33
C TYR A 117 -6.06 -4.73 -16.10
N GLU A 118 -5.54 -3.66 -16.68
CA GLU A 118 -6.23 -2.70 -17.55
C GLU A 118 -5.32 -2.38 -18.75
N PRO A 119 -5.85 -1.84 -19.85
CA PRO A 119 -5.04 -1.43 -20.99
C PRO A 119 -3.96 -0.43 -20.57
N VAL A 120 -2.68 -0.82 -20.74
CA VAL A 120 -1.52 0.03 -20.40
C VAL A 120 -1.45 1.29 -21.26
N ASP A 121 -1.92 1.21 -22.51
CA ASP A 121 -1.89 2.32 -23.49
C ASP A 121 -2.54 3.60 -22.96
N ARG A 122 -3.59 3.45 -22.15
CA ARG A 122 -4.24 4.59 -21.48
C ARG A 122 -3.26 5.38 -20.61
N TYR A 123 -2.39 4.68 -19.90
CA TYR A 123 -1.40 5.30 -19.01
C TYR A 123 -0.21 5.84 -19.79
N LEU A 124 0.22 5.14 -20.85
CA LEU A 124 1.28 5.62 -21.74
C LEU A 124 0.86 6.92 -22.45
N SER A 125 -0.36 6.97 -22.98
CA SER A 125 -0.92 8.21 -23.57
C SER A 125 -0.94 9.34 -22.56
N LEU A 126 -1.44 9.09 -21.34
CA LEU A 126 -1.48 10.10 -20.29
C LEU A 126 -0.08 10.63 -19.92
N ILE A 127 0.92 9.77 -19.85
CA ILE A 127 2.32 10.14 -19.57
C ILE A 127 2.86 11.02 -20.70
N SER A 128 2.62 10.64 -21.95
CA SER A 128 3.02 11.41 -23.13
C SER A 128 2.32 12.77 -23.20
N ASP A 129 1.01 12.82 -23.00
CA ASP A 129 0.20 14.05 -23.05
C ASP A 129 0.62 15.06 -21.96
N LEU A 130 1.19 14.58 -20.86
CA LEU A 130 1.69 15.41 -19.76
C LEU A 130 3.20 15.69 -19.85
N ASP A 131 3.89 15.22 -20.89
CA ASP A 131 5.34 15.36 -21.08
C ASP A 131 6.16 14.80 -19.91
N LEU A 132 5.80 13.60 -19.44
CA LEU A 132 6.41 12.96 -18.28
C LEU A 132 7.27 11.73 -18.61
N ASN A 133 7.58 11.49 -19.90
CA ASN A 133 8.33 10.30 -20.34
C ASN A 133 9.68 10.17 -19.65
N ASP A 134 10.38 11.27 -19.43
CA ASP A 134 11.66 11.29 -18.74
C ASP A 134 11.57 11.14 -17.23
N LYS A 135 10.38 11.31 -16.64
CA LYS A 135 10.16 11.27 -15.18
C LYS A 135 9.58 9.95 -14.70
N ILE A 136 9.01 9.13 -15.59
CA ILE A 136 8.28 7.91 -15.22
C ILE A 136 8.88 6.68 -15.89
N ILE A 137 9.16 5.66 -15.09
CA ILE A 137 9.64 4.34 -15.53
C ILE A 137 8.50 3.34 -15.32
N ILE A 138 8.10 2.63 -16.38
CA ILE A 138 7.10 1.55 -16.29
C ILE A 138 7.79 0.20 -16.47
N ASP A 139 7.57 -0.70 -15.52
CA ASP A 139 7.93 -2.12 -15.63
C ASP A 139 6.65 -2.97 -15.53
N ASN A 140 6.03 -3.21 -16.70
CA ASN A 140 4.79 -3.97 -16.82
C ASN A 140 5.09 -5.47 -16.93
N LYS A 141 5.14 -6.12 -15.78
CA LYS A 141 5.31 -7.58 -15.67
C LYS A 141 4.83 -8.11 -14.32
N PHE A 142 4.60 -9.42 -14.25
CA PHE A 142 4.42 -10.07 -12.95
C PHE A 142 5.69 -9.93 -12.11
N LEU A 143 5.53 -9.52 -10.85
CA LEU A 143 6.63 -9.35 -9.90
C LEU A 143 6.64 -10.48 -8.88
N ASP A 144 7.72 -11.22 -8.82
CA ASP A 144 7.98 -12.14 -7.70
C ASP A 144 8.39 -11.39 -6.43
N SER A 145 8.52 -12.12 -5.31
CA SER A 145 8.85 -11.51 -4.03
C SER A 145 10.24 -10.84 -4.00
N LYS A 146 11.19 -11.29 -4.81
CA LYS A 146 12.53 -10.70 -4.90
C LYS A 146 12.47 -9.37 -5.66
N MET A 147 11.73 -9.32 -6.76
CA MET A 147 11.53 -8.11 -7.55
C MET A 147 10.78 -7.05 -6.73
N ILE A 148 9.70 -7.44 -6.01
CA ILE A 148 8.97 -6.54 -5.11
C ILE A 148 9.91 -5.95 -4.05
N ARG A 149 10.77 -6.78 -3.43
CA ARG A 149 11.80 -6.31 -2.49
C ARG A 149 12.69 -5.25 -3.13
N ASP A 150 13.21 -5.54 -4.34
CA ASP A 150 14.17 -4.66 -5.00
C ASP A 150 13.54 -3.30 -5.29
N TYR A 151 12.30 -3.26 -5.81
CA TYR A 151 11.57 -1.99 -6.01
C TYR A 151 11.32 -1.23 -4.71
N ILE A 152 10.88 -1.91 -3.65
CA ILE A 152 10.62 -1.25 -2.37
C ILE A 152 11.92 -0.74 -1.73
N CYS A 153 12.99 -1.56 -1.73
CA CYS A 153 14.28 -1.17 -1.16
C CYS A 153 14.99 -0.07 -1.96
N ALA A 154 14.83 -0.02 -3.30
CA ALA A 154 15.40 1.03 -4.15
C ALA A 154 14.72 2.39 -3.95
N SER A 155 13.50 2.41 -3.44
CA SER A 155 12.65 3.60 -3.37
C SER A 155 12.83 4.38 -2.07
N ASP A 156 12.55 5.69 -2.13
CA ASP A 156 12.49 6.59 -0.98
C ASP A 156 11.11 6.56 -0.32
N LEU A 157 10.06 6.48 -1.16
CA LEU A 157 8.67 6.41 -0.75
C LEU A 157 7.91 5.42 -1.61
N ILE A 158 6.98 4.71 -0.99
CA ILE A 158 5.96 3.92 -1.70
C ILE A 158 4.66 4.71 -1.71
N ILE A 159 4.06 4.86 -2.89
CA ILE A 159 2.84 5.65 -3.05
C ILE A 159 1.65 4.72 -3.26
N GLN A 160 0.62 4.88 -2.43
CA GLN A 160 -0.61 4.09 -2.49
C GLN A 160 -1.81 5.05 -2.68
N PRO A 161 -2.04 5.55 -3.91
CA PRO A 161 -3.05 6.58 -4.19
C PRO A 161 -4.44 5.98 -4.40
N TYR A 162 -4.81 5.00 -3.60
CA TYR A 162 -6.00 4.18 -3.81
C TYR A 162 -7.27 5.01 -3.67
N ILE A 163 -8.22 4.77 -4.58
CA ILE A 163 -9.56 5.39 -4.57
C ILE A 163 -10.45 4.68 -3.53
N LYS A 164 -10.28 3.36 -3.43
CA LYS A 164 -11.02 2.51 -2.49
C LYS A 164 -10.12 1.36 -2.04
N ALA A 165 -10.09 1.09 -0.74
CA ALA A 165 -9.46 -0.11 -0.19
C ALA A 165 -9.98 -0.40 1.22
N SER A 166 -10.12 -1.66 1.56
CA SER A 166 -10.37 -2.13 2.93
C SER A 166 -9.07 -2.19 3.72
N GLN A 167 -7.98 -2.51 3.03
CA GLN A 167 -6.59 -2.58 3.52
C GLN A 167 -5.64 -2.63 2.32
N SER A 168 -4.33 -2.73 2.57
CA SER A 168 -3.32 -2.93 1.52
C SER A 168 -2.29 -3.98 1.91
N GLY A 169 -2.08 -4.96 1.04
CA GLY A 169 -0.97 -5.92 1.15
C GLY A 169 0.42 -5.30 0.95
N ILE A 170 0.50 -4.08 0.40
CA ILE A 170 1.78 -3.35 0.22
C ILE A 170 2.23 -2.72 1.55
N THR A 171 1.31 -2.28 2.40
CA THR A 171 1.67 -1.65 3.68
C THR A 171 2.53 -2.56 4.57
N PRO A 172 2.21 -3.85 4.81
CA PRO A 172 3.09 -4.76 5.56
C PRO A 172 4.49 -4.93 4.93
N LEU A 173 4.60 -4.89 3.60
CA LEU A 173 5.88 -4.95 2.90
C LEU A 173 6.71 -3.69 3.14
N CYS A 174 6.07 -2.52 3.15
CA CYS A 174 6.72 -1.25 3.49
C CYS A 174 7.30 -1.28 4.91
N TYR A 175 6.58 -1.87 5.86
CA TYR A 175 7.09 -2.06 7.22
C TYR A 175 8.26 -3.04 7.27
N PHE A 176 8.16 -4.16 6.56
CA PHE A 176 9.22 -5.16 6.54
C PHE A 176 10.52 -4.61 5.95
N TYR A 177 10.43 -3.88 4.84
CA TYR A 177 11.58 -3.28 4.14
C TYR A 177 11.95 -1.88 4.65
N GLU A 178 11.26 -1.37 5.65
CA GLU A 178 11.50 -0.06 6.29
C GLU A 178 11.45 1.12 5.32
N THR A 179 10.58 1.04 4.30
CA THR A 179 10.35 2.11 3.33
C THR A 179 9.06 2.83 3.65
N PRO A 180 9.07 4.16 3.90
CA PRO A 180 7.88 4.92 4.22
C PRO A 180 6.86 4.98 3.07
N SER A 181 5.59 5.22 3.41
CA SER A 181 4.51 5.30 2.43
C SER A 181 3.79 6.66 2.47
N VAL A 182 3.37 7.11 1.29
CA VAL A 182 2.34 8.16 1.15
C VAL A 182 1.06 7.48 0.67
N VAL A 183 -0.03 7.68 1.41
CA VAL A 183 -1.30 6.97 1.17
C VAL A 183 -2.47 7.93 1.03
N SER A 184 -3.52 7.49 0.35
CA SER A 184 -4.80 8.23 0.27
C SER A 184 -5.46 8.35 1.65
N ASN A 185 -6.26 9.39 1.84
CA ASN A 185 -7.08 9.62 3.03
C ASN A 185 -8.32 8.70 3.06
N ILE A 186 -8.14 7.39 2.90
CA ILE A 186 -9.19 6.38 3.03
C ILE A 186 -8.95 5.49 4.24
N GLU A 187 -10.02 5.04 4.90
CA GLU A 187 -9.95 4.33 6.18
C GLU A 187 -9.04 3.11 6.14
N GLY A 188 -9.11 2.30 5.10
CA GLY A 188 -8.31 1.08 4.96
C GLY A 188 -6.79 1.29 4.80
N LEU A 189 -6.32 2.54 4.64
CA LEU A 189 -4.89 2.87 4.51
C LEU A 189 -4.40 3.81 5.58
N LYS A 190 -5.15 4.90 5.85
CA LYS A 190 -4.68 6.00 6.70
C LYS A 190 -4.50 5.60 8.16
N GLU A 191 -5.31 4.67 8.68
CA GLU A 191 -5.30 4.31 10.10
C GLU A 191 -3.93 3.85 10.60
N VAL A 192 -3.31 2.93 9.86
CA VAL A 192 -1.99 2.39 10.21
C VAL A 192 -0.92 3.47 10.10
N ILE A 193 -0.92 4.24 9.02
CA ILE A 193 0.05 5.30 8.77
C ILE A 193 -0.05 6.41 9.82
N HIS A 194 -1.26 6.84 10.16
CA HIS A 194 -1.51 7.86 11.18
C HIS A 194 -1.10 7.39 12.57
N ARG A 195 -1.55 6.18 12.97
CA ARG A 195 -1.27 5.60 14.29
C ARG A 195 0.22 5.45 14.55
N ASP A 196 0.96 4.96 13.57
CA ASP A 196 2.38 4.65 13.71
C ASP A 196 3.28 5.80 13.24
N LYS A 197 2.73 6.87 12.67
CA LYS A 197 3.48 8.00 12.08
C LYS A 197 4.58 7.51 11.11
N SER A 198 4.24 6.51 10.30
CA SER A 198 5.16 5.76 9.43
C SER A 198 5.25 6.30 8.00
N GLY A 199 4.60 7.41 7.75
CA GLY A 199 4.49 8.04 6.44
C GLY A 199 3.52 9.22 6.47
N ALA A 200 2.97 9.58 5.31
CA ALA A 200 2.06 10.70 5.17
C ALA A 200 0.75 10.31 4.48
N ILE A 201 -0.25 11.18 4.66
CA ILE A 201 -1.61 11.02 4.12
C ILE A 201 -1.91 12.22 3.25
N PHE A 202 -2.34 12.00 2.00
CA PHE A 202 -2.73 13.06 1.10
C PHE A 202 -4.25 13.12 0.89
N LYS A 203 -4.76 14.30 0.55
CA LYS A 203 -6.14 14.52 0.12
C LYS A 203 -6.25 14.19 -1.38
N GLU A 204 -7.43 13.86 -1.86
CA GLU A 204 -7.75 13.19 -3.12
C GLU A 204 -7.32 13.87 -4.44
N THR A 205 -6.53 14.95 -4.41
CA THR A 205 -6.11 15.66 -5.64
C THR A 205 -4.65 15.39 -6.02
N PRO A 206 -4.30 15.45 -7.31
CA PRO A 206 -2.92 15.33 -7.77
C PRO A 206 -1.99 16.38 -7.15
N GLU A 207 -2.44 17.62 -6.95
CA GLU A 207 -1.67 18.70 -6.32
C GLU A 207 -1.41 18.40 -4.85
N SER A 208 -2.42 17.92 -4.11
CA SER A 208 -2.22 17.50 -2.73
C SER A 208 -1.22 16.36 -2.63
N LEU A 209 -1.28 15.39 -3.55
CA LEU A 209 -0.33 14.28 -3.58
C LEU A 209 1.09 14.76 -3.85
N SER A 210 1.30 15.65 -4.83
CA SER A 210 2.63 16.19 -5.14
C SER A 210 3.24 16.93 -3.96
N ASN A 211 2.47 17.79 -3.28
CA ASN A 211 2.93 18.54 -2.10
C ASN A 211 3.33 17.59 -0.98
N VAL A 212 2.50 16.58 -0.68
CA VAL A 212 2.79 15.59 0.36
C VAL A 212 4.01 14.73 0.01
N ILE A 213 4.22 14.37 -1.27
CA ILE A 213 5.44 13.68 -1.72
C ILE A 213 6.67 14.55 -1.46
N LEU A 214 6.66 15.81 -1.92
CA LEU A 214 7.79 16.72 -1.75
C LEU A 214 8.14 16.96 -0.28
N GLU A 215 7.12 17.17 0.56
CA GLU A 215 7.29 17.30 2.00
C GLU A 215 7.82 16.01 2.66
N SER A 216 7.38 14.85 2.19
CA SER A 216 7.78 13.56 2.76
C SER A 216 9.20 13.15 2.37
N LEU A 217 9.75 13.72 1.29
CA LEU A 217 11.12 13.49 0.84
C LEU A 217 12.16 14.37 1.57
N ASP A 218 11.73 15.22 2.50
CA ASP A 218 12.63 15.89 3.43
C ASP A 218 13.41 14.87 4.27
N GLU A 219 14.72 15.09 4.45
CA GLU A 219 15.61 14.12 5.11
C GLU A 219 15.19 13.79 6.54
N ASP A 220 14.78 14.81 7.31
CA ASP A 220 14.38 14.62 8.71
C ASP A 220 13.04 13.86 8.79
N LYS A 221 12.10 14.17 7.89
CA LYS A 221 10.84 13.44 7.79
C LYS A 221 11.06 11.98 7.39
N LEU A 222 11.86 11.71 6.36
CA LEU A 222 12.21 10.34 5.95
C LEU A 222 12.84 9.55 7.09
N LYS A 223 13.81 10.16 7.79
CA LYS A 223 14.45 9.55 8.96
C LYS A 223 13.47 9.26 10.07
N SER A 224 12.58 10.21 10.37
CA SER A 224 11.53 10.04 11.37
C SER A 224 10.57 8.89 11.03
N TYR A 225 10.07 8.84 9.78
CA TYR A 225 9.20 7.76 9.32
C TYR A 225 9.86 6.39 9.43
N LYS A 226 11.11 6.25 8.98
CA LYS A 226 11.88 5.01 9.10
C LYS A 226 12.07 4.57 10.55
N GLN A 227 12.38 5.49 11.45
CA GLN A 227 12.49 5.19 12.88
C GLN A 227 11.16 4.69 13.47
N ASN A 228 10.05 5.32 13.09
CA ASN A 228 8.72 4.93 13.53
C ASN A 228 8.31 3.56 12.99
N ILE A 229 8.63 3.27 11.72
CA ILE A 229 8.44 1.93 11.14
C ILE A 229 9.23 0.88 11.95
N LYS A 230 10.51 1.12 12.23
CA LYS A 230 11.36 0.20 13.03
C LYS A 230 10.76 -0.09 14.40
N LYS A 231 10.22 0.92 15.07
CA LYS A 231 9.57 0.77 16.38
C LYS A 231 8.25 0.00 16.30
N SER A 232 7.51 0.16 15.20
CA SER A 232 6.16 -0.38 15.07
C SER A 232 6.10 -1.74 14.39
N LYS A 233 7.06 -2.12 13.55
CA LYS A 233 6.99 -3.34 12.72
C LYS A 233 6.83 -4.64 13.52
N THR A 234 7.36 -4.71 14.74
CA THR A 234 7.22 -5.88 15.60
C THR A 234 5.76 -6.16 16.00
N LYS A 235 4.92 -5.10 16.05
CA LYS A 235 3.48 -5.25 16.33
C LYS A 235 2.78 -6.06 15.23
N TYR A 236 3.30 -6.05 14.00
CA TYR A 236 2.73 -6.72 12.84
C TYR A 236 3.35 -8.10 12.56
N SER A 237 4.04 -8.67 13.55
CA SER A 237 4.59 -10.01 13.46
C SER A 237 3.52 -11.09 13.64
N TRP A 238 3.76 -12.28 13.11
CA TRP A 238 2.91 -13.44 13.36
C TRP A 238 2.83 -13.82 14.84
N SER A 239 3.90 -13.66 15.61
CA SER A 239 3.87 -13.90 17.05
C SER A 239 2.92 -12.94 17.76
N SER A 240 2.92 -11.65 17.40
CA SER A 240 1.95 -10.68 17.91
C SER A 240 0.52 -11.01 17.47
N PHE A 241 0.34 -11.41 16.23
CA PHE A 241 -0.97 -11.82 15.70
C PHE A 241 -1.55 -13.02 16.49
N VAL A 242 -0.76 -14.08 16.71
CA VAL A 242 -1.19 -15.26 17.47
C VAL A 242 -1.49 -14.92 18.91
N LYS A 243 -0.69 -14.06 19.55
CA LYS A 243 -0.93 -13.58 20.93
C LYS A 243 -2.26 -12.83 21.04
N GLU A 244 -2.59 -11.98 20.10
CA GLU A 244 -3.87 -11.29 20.07
C GLU A 244 -5.03 -12.26 19.80
N LEU A 245 -4.82 -13.23 18.89
CA LEU A 245 -5.80 -14.25 18.57
C LEU A 245 -6.20 -15.10 19.79
N GLN A 246 -5.26 -15.37 20.71
CA GLN A 246 -5.53 -16.13 21.94
C GLN A 246 -6.50 -15.41 22.91
N LYS A 247 -6.80 -14.11 22.68
CA LYS A 247 -7.79 -13.34 23.48
C LYS A 247 -9.24 -13.56 22.99
N LEU A 248 -9.45 -14.24 21.89
CA LEU A 248 -10.76 -14.52 21.29
C LEU A 248 -11.49 -15.64 22.02
#